data_8f297fa2693ac9c7efc7139d4a6dcf4b
#
_entry.id   8f297fa2693ac9c7efc7139d4a6dcf4b
#
_cell.length_a   1.000
_cell.length_b   1.000
_cell.length_c   1.000
_cell.angle_alpha   90.00
_cell.angle_beta   90.00
_cell.angle_gamma   90.00
#
_symmetry.space_group_name_H-M   'P 1'
#
loop_
_entity.id
_entity.type
_entity.pdbx_description
1 polymer ?
#
loop_
_entity_poly.entity_id
_entity_poly.type
_entity_poly.pdbx_seq_one_letter_code
_entity_poly.pdbx_strand_id
1 'polypeptide(L)'
;QGGLSLVWDYVDNLFPEGVIDRLFALFIELLQDAMSASSWHIPLSSLRQPQLASHSLELLPGAAQPLFAPFLENVAKTPAAPAVITPEQTFSYAELEHASDVLAHKLCVDGLVKKGDLVGIALMRGWKQIVAVLAVLRAGGAYLPINVDDPKDRIETILSEGHVAVILTEESVLPILPKAIHVCIDEHLFKTEKIG
;
A
#
# COMPACT_ATOMS: atom_id res chain seq x y z
N GLN A 1 -21.00 -25.02 -32.13
CA GLN A 1 -19.57 -24.73 -31.98
C GLN A 1 -19.48 -23.41 -31.22
N GLY A 2 -19.16 -23.45 -29.94
CA GLY A 2 -18.97 -22.26 -29.10
C GLY A 2 -17.52 -21.77 -29.27
N GLY A 3 -17.35 -20.57 -29.78
CA GLY A 3 -16.05 -19.91 -29.80
C GLY A 3 -15.83 -19.09 -28.49
N LEU A 4 -14.60 -19.02 -28.01
CA LEU A 4 -14.21 -18.10 -26.96
C LEU A 4 -13.82 -16.78 -27.60
N SER A 5 -14.42 -15.67 -27.15
CA SER A 5 -14.02 -14.32 -27.53
C SER A 5 -13.32 -13.64 -26.37
N LEU A 6 -12.14 -13.07 -26.64
CA LEU A 6 -11.36 -12.29 -25.67
C LEU A 6 -11.41 -10.82 -26.09
N VAL A 7 -11.78 -9.96 -25.17
CA VAL A 7 -11.89 -8.51 -25.40
C VAL A 7 -11.08 -7.79 -24.32
N TRP A 8 -10.26 -6.82 -24.72
CA TRP A 8 -9.57 -5.90 -23.84
C TRP A 8 -10.11 -4.49 -24.06
N ASP A 9 -10.63 -3.91 -22.99
CA ASP A 9 -11.06 -2.52 -22.98
C ASP A 9 -9.95 -1.66 -22.40
N TYR A 10 -9.63 -0.55 -23.04
CA TYR A 10 -8.63 0.40 -22.58
C TYR A 10 -9.05 1.83 -22.92
N VAL A 11 -8.47 2.79 -22.21
CA VAL A 11 -8.72 4.22 -22.46
C VAL A 11 -7.70 4.72 -23.48
N ASP A 12 -8.20 5.20 -24.61
CA ASP A 12 -7.38 5.82 -25.66
C ASP A 12 -6.53 6.97 -25.08
N ASN A 13 -5.36 7.16 -25.64
CA ASN A 13 -4.39 8.21 -25.25
C ASN A 13 -3.69 8.04 -23.88
N LEU A 14 -3.94 6.98 -23.12
CA LEU A 14 -3.16 6.67 -21.91
C LEU A 14 -1.87 5.90 -22.22
N PHE A 15 -1.79 5.29 -23.41
CA PHE A 15 -0.64 4.48 -23.80
C PHE A 15 -0.10 4.96 -25.15
N PRO A 16 1.23 4.85 -25.38
CA PRO A 16 1.81 5.08 -26.72
C PRO A 16 1.18 4.16 -27.76
N GLU A 17 1.10 4.64 -29.00
CA GLU A 17 0.53 3.89 -30.14
C GLU A 17 1.18 2.50 -30.28
N GLY A 18 0.37 1.47 -30.48
CA GLY A 18 0.79 0.09 -30.67
C GLY A 18 1.22 -0.68 -29.40
N VAL A 19 1.27 -0.03 -28.22
CA VAL A 19 1.62 -0.73 -26.97
C VAL A 19 0.56 -1.75 -26.59
N ILE A 20 -0.71 -1.38 -26.63
CA ILE A 20 -1.83 -2.26 -26.27
C ILE A 20 -1.95 -3.42 -27.24
N ASP A 21 -1.84 -3.17 -28.54
CA ASP A 21 -1.88 -4.21 -29.57
C ASP A 21 -0.77 -5.25 -29.37
N ARG A 22 0.43 -4.79 -29.01
CA ARG A 22 1.57 -5.65 -28.74
C ARG A 22 1.37 -6.47 -27.45
N LEU A 23 0.83 -5.86 -26.40
CA LEU A 23 0.51 -6.57 -25.16
C LEU A 23 -0.58 -7.61 -25.39
N PHE A 24 -1.61 -7.29 -26.17
CA PHE A 24 -2.67 -8.24 -26.50
C PHE A 24 -2.15 -9.42 -27.33
N ALA A 25 -1.29 -9.14 -28.32
CA ALA A 25 -0.64 -10.19 -29.11
C ALA A 25 0.19 -11.14 -28.24
N LEU A 26 1.02 -10.60 -27.33
CA LEU A 26 1.79 -11.39 -26.37
C LEU A 26 0.90 -12.23 -25.43
N PHE A 27 -0.23 -11.67 -25.00
CA PHE A 27 -1.20 -12.40 -24.18
C PHE A 27 -1.81 -13.58 -24.94
N ILE A 28 -2.17 -13.41 -26.22
CA ILE A 28 -2.68 -14.49 -27.07
C ILE A 28 -1.61 -15.58 -27.28
N GLU A 29 -0.35 -15.21 -27.53
CA GLU A 29 0.76 -16.17 -27.63
C GLU A 29 0.91 -16.99 -26.34
N LEU A 30 0.89 -16.34 -25.17
CA LEU A 30 0.97 -17.04 -23.88
C LEU A 30 -0.19 -18.01 -23.66
N LEU A 31 -1.40 -17.62 -24.06
CA LEU A 31 -2.56 -18.53 -23.98
C LEU A 31 -2.40 -19.74 -24.90
N GLN A 32 -1.92 -19.54 -26.11
CA GLN A 32 -1.67 -20.62 -27.07
C GLN A 32 -0.59 -21.58 -26.54
N ASP A 33 0.49 -21.05 -26.00
CA ASP A 33 1.55 -21.83 -25.37
C ASP A 33 1.01 -22.64 -24.17
N ALA A 34 0.19 -22.01 -23.31
CA ALA A 34 -0.44 -22.68 -22.18
C ALA A 34 -1.42 -23.79 -22.62
N MET A 35 -2.16 -23.59 -23.70
CA MET A 35 -3.08 -24.59 -24.24
C MET A 35 -2.36 -25.77 -24.93
N SER A 36 -1.18 -25.56 -25.47
CA SER A 36 -0.34 -26.59 -26.11
C SER A 36 0.51 -27.38 -25.10
N ALA A 37 0.66 -26.88 -23.87
CA ALA A 37 1.41 -27.53 -22.82
C ALA A 37 0.73 -28.84 -22.37
N SER A 38 1.48 -29.93 -22.35
CA SER A 38 0.99 -31.25 -21.94
C SER A 38 0.70 -31.37 -20.42
N SER A 39 0.97 -30.33 -19.66
CA SER A 39 0.78 -30.28 -18.21
C SER A 39 0.53 -28.84 -17.71
N TRP A 40 -0.56 -28.66 -16.97
CA TRP A 40 -0.90 -27.41 -16.28
C TRP A 40 0.01 -27.11 -15.07
N HIS A 41 1.00 -27.95 -14.80
CA HIS A 41 1.96 -27.79 -13.70
C HIS A 41 3.29 -27.17 -14.13
N ILE A 42 3.35 -26.62 -15.35
CA ILE A 42 4.56 -25.91 -15.80
C ILE A 42 4.65 -24.58 -15.04
N PRO A 43 5.75 -24.31 -14.32
CA PRO A 43 5.93 -23.03 -13.66
C PRO A 43 5.88 -21.90 -14.68
N LEU A 44 5.19 -20.79 -14.35
CA LEU A 44 5.14 -19.58 -15.19
C LEU A 44 6.54 -19.08 -15.60
N SER A 45 7.56 -19.36 -14.78
CA SER A 45 8.97 -19.06 -15.07
C SER A 45 9.55 -19.84 -16.27
N SER A 46 8.93 -20.97 -16.67
CA SER A 46 9.34 -21.77 -17.84
C SER A 46 8.60 -21.37 -19.12
N LEU A 47 7.54 -20.58 -19.01
CA LEU A 47 6.89 -19.96 -20.17
C LEU A 47 7.85 -18.91 -20.74
N ARG A 48 7.84 -18.77 -22.07
CA ARG A 48 8.68 -17.83 -22.80
C ARG A 48 8.56 -16.44 -22.18
N GLN A 49 9.57 -16.05 -21.39
CA GLN A 49 9.63 -14.69 -20.89
C GLN A 49 9.94 -13.79 -22.08
N PRO A 50 9.06 -12.83 -22.44
CA PRO A 50 9.48 -11.78 -23.35
C PRO A 50 10.73 -11.17 -22.75
N GLN A 51 11.78 -10.98 -23.57
CA GLN A 51 12.95 -10.23 -23.14
C GLN A 51 12.46 -8.83 -22.77
N LEU A 52 12.06 -8.67 -21.52
CA LEU A 52 11.91 -7.37 -20.91
C LEU A 52 13.31 -6.77 -21.01
N ALA A 53 13.46 -5.79 -21.91
CA ALA A 53 14.66 -4.96 -21.90
C ALA A 53 14.84 -4.54 -20.45
N SER A 54 15.93 -4.96 -19.83
CA SER A 54 16.28 -4.52 -18.50
C SER A 54 16.54 -3.02 -18.60
N HIS A 55 15.48 -2.23 -18.47
CA HIS A 55 15.65 -0.84 -18.16
C HIS A 55 16.27 -0.84 -16.77
N SER A 56 17.59 -0.71 -16.72
CA SER A 56 18.24 -0.29 -15.48
C SER A 56 17.53 1.02 -15.11
N LEU A 57 16.69 0.95 -14.07
CA LEU A 57 16.20 2.14 -13.40
C LEU A 57 17.46 2.85 -12.89
N GLU A 58 17.97 3.80 -13.68
CA GLU A 58 18.93 4.76 -13.14
C GLU A 58 18.21 5.40 -11.96
N LEU A 59 18.75 5.16 -10.77
CA LEU A 59 18.27 5.81 -9.56
C LEU A 59 18.35 7.32 -9.83
N LEU A 60 17.20 7.95 -9.96
CA LEU A 60 17.15 9.40 -10.13
C LEU A 60 17.94 10.05 -8.99
N PRO A 61 18.75 11.09 -9.28
CA PRO A 61 19.41 11.86 -8.24
C PRO A 61 18.39 12.32 -7.21
N GLY A 62 18.51 11.92 -5.94
CA GLY A 62 17.54 12.16 -4.88
C GLY A 62 16.73 10.93 -4.44
N ALA A 63 16.86 9.77 -5.09
CA ALA A 63 16.18 8.53 -4.71
C ALA A 63 16.58 7.97 -3.33
N ALA A 64 17.52 8.60 -2.64
CA ALA A 64 17.92 8.25 -1.27
C ALA A 64 17.06 8.90 -0.18
N GLN A 65 16.07 9.73 -0.55
CA GLN A 65 15.20 10.36 0.44
C GLN A 65 14.02 9.45 0.81
N PRO A 66 13.61 9.44 2.11
CA PRO A 66 12.42 8.72 2.53
C PRO A 66 11.17 9.19 1.79
N LEU A 67 10.21 8.29 1.55
CA LEU A 67 8.95 8.62 0.87
C LEU A 67 8.17 9.76 1.53
N PHE A 68 8.34 9.96 2.82
CA PHE A 68 7.69 11.03 3.59
C PHE A 68 8.47 12.35 3.63
N ALA A 69 9.66 12.43 3.00
CA ALA A 69 10.46 13.66 2.99
C ALA A 69 9.71 14.88 2.43
N PRO A 70 8.97 14.80 1.30
CA PRO A 70 8.20 15.93 0.80
C PRO A 70 7.11 16.41 1.77
N PHE A 71 6.54 15.48 2.56
CA PHE A 71 5.60 15.84 3.62
C PHE A 71 6.28 16.69 4.70
N LEU A 72 7.46 16.28 5.19
CA LEU A 72 8.22 17.05 6.19
C LEU A 72 8.66 18.41 5.68
N GLU A 73 8.98 18.54 4.39
CA GLU A 73 9.25 19.84 3.78
C GLU A 73 8.04 20.77 3.87
N ASN A 74 6.82 20.26 3.63
CA ASN A 74 5.61 21.05 3.75
C ASN A 74 5.31 21.40 5.22
N VAL A 75 5.54 20.47 6.15
CA VAL A 75 5.47 20.77 7.60
C VAL A 75 6.37 21.96 7.95
N ALA A 76 7.61 21.97 7.46
CA ALA A 76 8.57 23.06 7.74
C ALA A 76 8.18 24.39 7.07
N LYS A 77 7.65 24.36 5.84
CA LYS A 77 7.32 25.57 5.06
C LYS A 77 5.98 26.17 5.46
N THR A 78 4.96 25.33 5.67
CA THR A 78 3.57 25.76 5.87
C THR A 78 2.85 24.88 6.90
N PRO A 79 3.30 24.86 8.19
CA PRO A 79 2.76 23.96 9.21
C PRO A 79 1.25 24.11 9.45
N ALA A 80 0.73 25.31 9.36
CA ALA A 80 -0.68 25.62 9.58
C ALA A 80 -1.58 25.44 8.33
N ALA A 81 -0.99 25.14 7.17
CA ALA A 81 -1.78 24.91 5.97
C ALA A 81 -2.60 23.61 6.07
N PRO A 82 -3.80 23.58 5.45
CA PRO A 82 -4.60 22.37 5.37
C PRO A 82 -3.83 21.25 4.64
N ALA A 83 -3.75 20.08 5.25
CA ALA A 83 -3.12 18.89 4.67
C ALA A 83 -4.14 17.77 4.39
N VAL A 84 -5.16 17.62 5.25
CA VAL A 84 -6.28 16.72 5.05
C VAL A 84 -7.57 17.42 5.37
N ILE A 85 -8.53 17.33 4.44
CA ILE A 85 -9.86 17.92 4.58
C ILE A 85 -10.87 16.77 4.52
N THR A 86 -11.66 16.62 5.57
CA THR A 86 -12.80 15.70 5.64
C THR A 86 -14.10 16.51 5.79
N PRO A 87 -15.28 15.89 5.61
CA PRO A 87 -16.54 16.60 5.84
C PRO A 87 -16.67 17.14 7.26
N GLU A 88 -16.08 16.46 8.25
CA GLU A 88 -16.22 16.78 9.67
C GLU A 88 -15.16 17.78 10.15
N GLN A 89 -13.95 17.72 9.59
CA GLN A 89 -12.84 18.51 10.10
C GLN A 89 -11.69 18.65 9.09
N THR A 90 -10.84 19.64 9.33
CA THR A 90 -9.62 19.88 8.56
C THR A 90 -8.42 19.73 9.46
N PHE A 91 -7.41 18.99 8.99
CA PHE A 91 -6.13 18.81 9.68
C PHE A 91 -5.02 19.57 8.95
N SER A 92 -4.23 20.30 9.69
CA SER A 92 -3.01 20.94 9.20
C SER A 92 -1.86 19.96 9.05
N TYR A 93 -0.80 20.39 8.33
CA TYR A 93 0.44 19.61 8.25
C TYR A 93 1.07 19.36 9.62
N ALA A 94 1.07 20.34 10.52
CA ALA A 94 1.61 20.18 11.87
C ALA A 94 0.83 19.19 12.71
N GLU A 95 -0.49 19.14 12.62
CA GLU A 95 -1.32 18.18 13.36
C GLU A 95 -1.08 16.76 12.86
N LEU A 96 -1.01 16.54 11.55
CA LEU A 96 -0.71 15.23 10.99
C LEU A 96 0.72 14.78 11.34
N GLU A 97 1.66 15.70 11.32
CA GLU A 97 3.04 15.44 11.71
C GLU A 97 3.11 14.97 13.17
N HIS A 98 2.49 15.70 14.08
CA HIS A 98 2.43 15.35 15.49
C HIS A 98 1.78 13.98 15.70
N ALA A 99 0.60 13.73 15.13
CA ALA A 99 -0.10 12.46 15.28
C ALA A 99 0.70 11.28 14.73
N SER A 100 1.33 11.45 13.56
CA SER A 100 2.16 10.40 12.96
C SER A 100 3.45 10.15 13.75
N ASP A 101 4.02 11.18 14.39
CA ASP A 101 5.21 11.04 15.22
C ASP A 101 4.91 10.29 16.52
N VAL A 102 3.83 10.64 17.22
CA VAL A 102 3.38 9.94 18.42
C VAL A 102 3.13 8.46 18.13
N LEU A 103 2.45 8.14 17.03
CA LEU A 103 2.19 6.76 16.65
C LEU A 103 3.48 6.03 16.26
N ALA A 104 4.36 6.65 15.49
CA ALA A 104 5.65 6.07 15.11
C ALA A 104 6.52 5.77 16.34
N HIS A 105 6.57 6.72 17.27
CA HIS A 105 7.30 6.55 18.54
C HIS A 105 6.76 5.34 19.32
N LYS A 106 5.45 5.22 19.47
CA LYS A 106 4.80 4.06 20.10
C LYS A 106 5.19 2.75 19.42
N LEU A 107 5.10 2.68 18.09
CA LEU A 107 5.45 1.48 17.32
C LEU A 107 6.92 1.05 17.55
N CYS A 108 7.83 2.01 17.67
CA CYS A 108 9.25 1.74 17.92
C CYS A 108 9.53 1.36 19.37
N VAL A 109 9.00 2.10 20.35
CA VAL A 109 9.27 1.89 21.79
C VAL A 109 8.69 0.57 22.27
N ASP A 110 7.48 0.24 21.85
CA ASP A 110 6.83 -1.03 22.17
C ASP A 110 7.47 -2.22 21.41
N GLY A 111 8.47 -1.97 20.58
CA GLY A 111 9.16 -3.00 19.78
C GLY A 111 8.27 -3.68 18.75
N LEU A 112 7.16 -3.04 18.36
CA LEU A 112 6.17 -3.60 17.46
C LEU A 112 6.62 -3.59 16.00
N VAL A 113 7.44 -2.61 15.61
CA VAL A 113 7.92 -2.42 14.24
C VAL A 113 9.43 -2.22 14.24
N LYS A 114 10.11 -3.00 13.42
CA LYS A 114 11.54 -2.88 13.12
C LYS A 114 11.72 -2.42 11.68
N LYS A 115 12.92 -1.95 11.36
CA LYS A 115 13.27 -1.53 10.01
C LYS A 115 13.04 -2.67 9.01
N GLY A 116 12.18 -2.41 8.03
CA GLY A 116 11.82 -3.34 6.97
C GLY A 116 10.64 -4.26 7.26
N ASP A 117 10.08 -4.22 8.48
CA ASP A 117 8.88 -4.99 8.80
C ASP A 117 7.67 -4.51 8.00
N LEU A 118 6.82 -5.45 7.61
CA LEU A 118 5.57 -5.17 6.92
C LEU A 118 4.44 -5.02 7.95
N VAL A 119 3.77 -3.86 7.92
CA VAL A 119 2.69 -3.50 8.83
C VAL A 119 1.37 -3.40 8.08
N GLY A 120 0.36 -4.15 8.49
CA GLY A 120 -0.98 -4.07 7.91
C GLY A 120 -1.67 -2.75 8.29
N ILE A 121 -2.36 -2.13 7.34
CA ILE A 121 -3.21 -0.96 7.60
C ILE A 121 -4.63 -1.32 7.18
N ALA A 122 -5.48 -1.63 8.16
CA ALA A 122 -6.88 -1.98 8.00
C ALA A 122 -7.75 -0.88 8.62
N LEU A 123 -7.99 0.18 7.89
CA LEU A 123 -8.69 1.38 8.32
C LEU A 123 -9.71 1.82 7.28
N MET A 124 -10.80 2.40 7.72
CA MET A 124 -11.70 3.11 6.82
C MET A 124 -10.99 4.31 6.18
N ARG A 125 -11.47 4.74 5.01
CA ARG A 125 -10.90 5.92 4.34
C ARG A 125 -11.05 7.15 5.22
N GLY A 126 -9.93 7.85 5.44
CA GLY A 126 -9.93 9.04 6.27
C GLY A 126 -8.53 9.42 6.74
N TRP A 127 -8.47 10.39 7.63
CA TRP A 127 -7.23 10.92 8.19
C TRP A 127 -6.39 9.88 8.95
N LYS A 128 -7.05 8.90 9.62
CA LYS A 128 -6.38 7.81 10.34
C LYS A 128 -5.47 7.00 9.44
N GLN A 129 -5.92 6.72 8.20
CA GLN A 129 -5.15 5.98 7.23
C GLN A 129 -3.86 6.73 6.84
N ILE A 130 -3.94 8.05 6.69
CA ILE A 130 -2.79 8.89 6.34
C ILE A 130 -1.79 8.92 7.50
N VAL A 131 -2.26 9.12 8.73
CA VAL A 131 -1.44 9.06 9.94
C VAL A 131 -0.75 7.71 10.07
N ALA A 132 -1.47 6.61 9.84
CA ALA A 132 -0.93 5.26 9.89
C ALA A 132 0.21 5.04 8.88
N VAL A 133 0.00 5.45 7.62
CA VAL A 133 1.03 5.35 6.57
C VAL A 133 2.28 6.13 6.96
N LEU A 134 2.13 7.39 7.37
CA LEU A 134 3.25 8.23 7.79
C LEU A 134 3.99 7.63 8.99
N ALA A 135 3.26 7.13 9.99
CA ALA A 135 3.84 6.54 11.19
C ALA A 135 4.65 5.28 10.88
N VAL A 136 4.13 4.37 10.05
CA VAL A 136 4.84 3.16 9.64
C VAL A 136 6.12 3.50 8.89
N LEU A 137 6.07 4.42 7.94
CA LEU A 137 7.26 4.85 7.19
C LEU A 137 8.30 5.52 8.10
N ARG A 138 7.88 6.34 9.07
CA ARG A 138 8.75 6.97 10.06
C ARG A 138 9.38 5.96 11.02
N ALA A 139 8.65 4.91 11.38
CA ALA A 139 9.18 3.79 12.15
C ALA A 139 10.18 2.91 11.37
N GLY A 140 10.36 3.16 10.07
CA GLY A 140 11.24 2.39 9.19
C GLY A 140 10.63 1.13 8.64
N GLY A 141 9.33 0.92 8.81
CA GLY A 141 8.56 -0.18 8.25
C GLY A 141 8.08 0.07 6.82
N ALA A 142 7.48 -0.95 6.24
CA ALA A 142 6.70 -0.86 5.01
C ALA A 142 5.23 -1.12 5.33
N TYR A 143 4.32 -0.42 4.69
CA TYR A 143 2.89 -0.61 4.94
C TYR A 143 2.24 -1.51 3.89
N LEU A 144 1.28 -2.33 4.34
CA LEU A 144 0.42 -3.17 3.51
C LEU A 144 -1.03 -2.71 3.68
N PRO A 145 -1.63 -2.04 2.68
CA PRO A 145 -3.02 -1.63 2.78
C PRO A 145 -3.94 -2.85 2.68
N ILE A 146 -4.89 -2.95 3.61
CA ILE A 146 -5.92 -3.98 3.67
C ILE A 146 -7.27 -3.33 3.37
N ASN A 147 -7.95 -3.84 2.35
CA ASN A 147 -9.31 -3.40 2.09
C ASN A 147 -10.25 -4.09 3.09
N VAL A 148 -10.90 -3.30 3.93
CA VAL A 148 -11.79 -3.80 4.98
C VAL A 148 -13.10 -4.39 4.45
N ASP A 149 -13.43 -4.15 3.18
CA ASP A 149 -14.59 -4.72 2.50
C ASP A 149 -14.30 -6.08 1.86
N ASP A 150 -13.04 -6.53 1.88
CA ASP A 150 -12.67 -7.83 1.35
C ASP A 150 -13.20 -8.98 2.23
N PRO A 151 -13.49 -10.16 1.63
CA PRO A 151 -13.82 -11.35 2.39
C PRO A 151 -12.72 -11.70 3.42
N LYS A 152 -13.13 -12.16 4.59
CA LYS A 152 -12.23 -12.48 5.69
C LYS A 152 -11.09 -13.43 5.28
N ASP A 153 -11.41 -14.49 4.54
CA ASP A 153 -10.42 -15.48 4.06
C ASP A 153 -9.35 -14.82 3.18
N ARG A 154 -9.74 -13.80 2.39
CA ARG A 154 -8.81 -13.04 1.56
C ARG A 154 -7.88 -12.17 2.43
N ILE A 155 -8.43 -11.48 3.43
CA ILE A 155 -7.65 -10.69 4.38
C ILE A 155 -6.64 -11.60 5.10
N GLU A 156 -7.08 -12.77 5.58
CA GLU A 156 -6.21 -13.76 6.25
C GLU A 156 -5.08 -14.22 5.32
N THR A 157 -5.38 -14.49 4.05
CA THR A 157 -4.38 -14.90 3.05
C THR A 157 -3.33 -13.79 2.85
N ILE A 158 -3.76 -12.55 2.60
CA ILE A 158 -2.87 -11.41 2.37
C ILE A 158 -1.94 -11.18 3.56
N LEU A 159 -2.48 -11.21 4.78
CA LEU A 159 -1.70 -11.00 6.01
C LEU A 159 -0.72 -12.15 6.28
N SER A 160 -1.13 -13.38 6.00
CA SER A 160 -0.30 -14.58 6.15
C SER A 160 0.85 -14.58 5.14
N GLU A 161 0.58 -14.33 3.86
CA GLU A 161 1.60 -14.25 2.82
C GLU A 161 2.59 -13.10 3.04
N GLY A 162 2.08 -11.97 3.56
CA GLY A 162 2.90 -10.82 3.94
C GLY A 162 3.67 -10.99 5.25
N HIS A 163 3.46 -12.10 5.99
CA HIS A 163 4.05 -12.32 7.33
C HIS A 163 3.80 -11.14 8.28
N VAL A 164 2.61 -10.55 8.18
CA VAL A 164 2.24 -9.35 8.95
C VAL A 164 1.94 -9.72 10.39
N ALA A 165 2.75 -9.20 11.31
CA ALA A 165 2.58 -9.43 12.76
C ALA A 165 1.75 -8.33 13.44
N VAL A 166 1.77 -7.11 12.89
CA VAL A 166 1.13 -5.91 13.46
C VAL A 166 0.17 -5.31 12.46
N ILE A 167 -1.03 -4.97 12.94
CA ILE A 167 -2.07 -4.32 12.12
C ILE A 167 -2.51 -3.03 12.81
N LEU A 168 -2.40 -1.92 12.10
CA LEU A 168 -2.98 -0.64 12.50
C LEU A 168 -4.44 -0.62 12.05
N THR A 169 -5.35 -0.38 12.99
CA THR A 169 -6.79 -0.51 12.73
C THR A 169 -7.61 0.46 13.60
N GLU A 170 -8.91 0.32 13.58
CA GLU A 170 -9.85 1.01 14.45
C GLU A 170 -10.89 0.02 15.00
N GLU A 171 -11.55 0.38 16.11
CA GLU A 171 -12.46 -0.53 16.82
C GLU A 171 -13.54 -1.14 15.93
N SER A 172 -14.07 -0.36 15.00
CA SER A 172 -15.11 -0.79 14.05
C SER A 172 -14.67 -1.93 13.13
N VAL A 173 -13.38 -2.05 12.87
CA VAL A 173 -12.80 -3.03 11.93
C VAL A 173 -12.30 -4.29 12.64
N LEU A 174 -12.03 -4.24 13.94
CA LEU A 174 -11.51 -5.38 14.71
C LEU A 174 -12.25 -6.71 14.50
N PRO A 175 -13.62 -6.75 14.42
CA PRO A 175 -14.33 -8.01 14.31
C PRO A 175 -14.06 -8.84 13.05
N ILE A 176 -13.58 -8.19 12.00
CA ILE A 176 -13.30 -8.86 10.73
C ILE A 176 -11.84 -9.29 10.59
N LEU A 177 -10.97 -8.81 11.46
CA LEU A 177 -9.53 -9.09 11.38
C LEU A 177 -9.16 -10.41 12.06
N PRO A 178 -8.16 -11.15 11.53
CA PRO A 178 -7.61 -12.34 12.18
C PRO A 178 -6.84 -11.97 13.45
N LYS A 179 -6.47 -12.99 14.23
CA LYS A 179 -5.63 -12.80 15.41
C LYS A 179 -4.24 -12.30 15.02
N ALA A 180 -3.93 -11.09 15.43
CA ALA A 180 -2.63 -10.43 15.27
C ALA A 180 -2.46 -9.40 16.39
N ILE A 181 -1.32 -8.70 16.43
CA ILE A 181 -1.17 -7.54 17.29
C ILE A 181 -1.90 -6.38 16.63
N HIS A 182 -3.02 -5.96 17.22
CA HIS A 182 -3.81 -4.83 16.72
C HIS A 182 -3.45 -3.56 17.51
N VAL A 183 -3.17 -2.48 16.78
CA VAL A 183 -2.97 -1.15 17.34
C VAL A 183 -4.10 -0.27 16.83
N CYS A 184 -5.04 0.06 17.71
CA CYS A 184 -6.16 0.93 17.37
C CYS A 184 -5.71 2.39 17.32
N ILE A 185 -6.14 3.07 16.25
CA ILE A 185 -5.91 4.50 16.05
C ILE A 185 -7.19 5.24 16.41
N ASP A 186 -7.08 6.16 17.32
CA ASP A 186 -8.18 7.01 17.78
C ASP A 186 -7.82 8.50 17.75
N GLU A 187 -8.77 9.35 18.16
CA GLU A 187 -8.59 10.79 18.18
C GLU A 187 -7.62 11.29 19.27
N HIS A 188 -7.21 10.43 20.22
CA HIS A 188 -6.27 10.81 21.27
C HIS A 188 -4.87 11.13 20.71
N LEU A 189 -4.54 10.65 19.52
CA LEU A 189 -3.27 10.99 18.85
C LEU A 189 -3.10 12.49 18.60
N PHE A 190 -4.19 13.26 18.54
CA PHE A 190 -4.14 14.72 18.38
C PHE A 190 -4.20 15.49 19.71
N LYS A 191 -4.48 14.80 20.81
CA LYS A 191 -4.50 15.44 22.12
C LYS A 191 -3.07 15.55 22.62
N THR A 192 -2.50 16.73 22.53
CA THR A 192 -1.27 17.06 23.23
C THR A 192 -1.55 16.94 24.72
N GLU A 193 -1.05 15.90 25.40
CA GLU A 193 -0.94 15.96 26.83
C GLU A 193 -0.08 17.18 27.12
N LYS A 194 -0.67 18.23 27.71
CA LYS A 194 0.09 19.29 28.32
C LYS A 194 0.91 18.64 29.41
N ILE A 195 2.16 18.34 29.10
CA ILE A 195 3.16 18.01 30.09
C ILE A 195 3.30 19.28 30.92
N GLY A 196 2.71 19.25 32.12
CA GLY A 196 2.81 20.30 33.14
C GLY A 196 4.21 20.39 33.74
#